data_7abfe6c2222280281bc84203e528a4f8
#
_entry.id   7abfe6c2222280281bc84203e528a4f8
#
_cell.length_a   1.000
_cell.length_b   1.000
_cell.length_c   1.000
_cell.angle_alpha   90.00
_cell.angle_beta   90.00
_cell.angle_gamma   90.00
#
_symmetry.space_group_name_H-M   'P 1'
#
loop_
_entity.id
_entity.type
_entity.pdbx_description
1 polymer ?
#
loop_
_entity_poly.entity_id
_entity_poly.type
_entity_poly.pdbx_seq_one_letter_code
_entity_poly.pdbx_strand_id
1 'polypeptide(L)'
;MVDVFSGETVHDVVLKVDDLDTGTTLVLDVGDGGDTDRIIDGSTSGQAGGVDKTDAAFAPYEYSSDDTIDITVHAGPAGGGTGTIELWVYVS
;
A
#
# COMPACT_ATOMS: atom_id res chain seq x y z
N MET A 1 -1.07 -7.03 -6.08
CA MET A 1 -2.11 -7.29 -5.07
C MET A 1 -1.80 -8.56 -4.30
N VAL A 2 -2.30 -8.65 -3.08
CA VAL A 2 -2.09 -9.79 -2.20
C VAL A 2 -3.46 -10.29 -1.73
N ASP A 3 -3.69 -11.59 -1.84
CA ASP A 3 -4.96 -12.17 -1.40
C ASP A 3 -5.02 -12.28 0.13
N VAL A 4 -6.15 -11.93 0.71
CA VAL A 4 -6.49 -12.21 2.09
C VAL A 4 -7.80 -12.99 2.14
N PHE A 5 -7.87 -13.94 3.07
CA PHE A 5 -9.02 -14.85 3.15
C PHE A 5 -9.84 -14.55 4.39
N SER A 6 -11.12 -14.92 4.32
CA SER A 6 -12.05 -14.78 5.43
C SER A 6 -11.46 -15.40 6.71
N GLY A 7 -11.48 -14.66 7.79
CA GLY A 7 -10.94 -15.07 9.08
C GLY A 7 -9.47 -14.74 9.30
N GLU A 8 -8.77 -14.27 8.29
CA GLU A 8 -7.39 -13.84 8.46
C GLU A 8 -7.31 -12.45 9.09
N THR A 9 -6.37 -12.28 10.02
CA THR A 9 -6.10 -10.99 10.65
C THR A 9 -4.81 -10.41 10.07
N VAL A 10 -4.90 -9.21 9.52
CA VAL A 10 -3.73 -8.47 9.03
C VAL A 10 -3.14 -7.69 10.21
N HIS A 11 -1.89 -7.98 10.53
CA HIS A 11 -1.18 -7.36 11.65
C HIS A 11 -0.31 -6.20 11.19
N ASP A 12 0.24 -6.27 10.00
CA ASP A 12 1.10 -5.22 9.46
C ASP A 12 1.13 -5.30 7.94
N VAL A 13 1.34 -4.16 7.31
CA VAL A 13 1.56 -4.06 5.86
C VAL A 13 2.72 -3.10 5.66
N VAL A 14 3.70 -3.52 4.88
CA VAL A 14 4.88 -2.73 4.55
C VAL A 14 4.91 -2.48 3.05
N LEU A 15 4.96 -1.22 2.66
CA LEU A 15 5.12 -0.79 1.27
C LEU A 15 6.54 -0.30 1.08
N LYS A 16 7.30 -1.00 0.24
CA LYS A 16 8.65 -0.59 -0.15
C LYS A 16 8.64 -0.19 -1.61
N VAL A 17 9.09 1.02 -1.89
CA VAL A 17 9.01 1.61 -3.22
C VAL A 17 10.37 2.17 -3.61
N ASP A 18 10.83 1.86 -4.82
CA ASP A 18 11.96 2.55 -5.42
C ASP A 18 11.56 3.96 -5.86
N ASP A 19 12.53 4.77 -6.24
CA ASP A 19 12.27 6.11 -6.78
C ASP A 19 11.57 5.98 -8.16
N LEU A 20 10.25 6.12 -8.16
CA LEU A 20 9.41 5.99 -9.35
C LEU A 20 8.98 7.34 -9.93
N ASP A 21 9.39 8.44 -9.32
CA ASP A 21 9.00 9.77 -9.75
C ASP A 21 10.20 10.71 -9.70
N THR A 22 10.56 11.30 -10.82
CA THR A 22 11.63 12.30 -10.88
C THR A 22 11.19 13.66 -10.31
N GLY A 23 9.92 13.83 -10.03
CA GLY A 23 9.34 14.99 -9.34
C GLY A 23 8.85 14.63 -7.94
N THR A 24 7.80 15.30 -7.50
CA THR A 24 7.25 15.16 -6.14
C THR A 24 5.73 15.04 -6.13
N THR A 25 5.13 14.39 -7.12
CA THR A 25 3.67 14.29 -7.24
C THR A 25 3.11 12.89 -7.08
N LEU A 26 3.94 11.86 -7.15
CA LEU A 26 3.46 10.48 -7.01
C LEU A 26 2.95 10.22 -5.60
N VAL A 27 1.70 9.82 -5.50
CA VAL A 27 1.07 9.42 -4.24
C VAL A 27 0.42 8.06 -4.44
N LEU A 28 0.72 7.12 -3.55
CA LEU A 28 0.19 5.76 -3.58
C LEU A 28 -0.69 5.51 -2.37
N ASP A 29 -1.79 4.81 -2.59
CA ASP A 29 -2.66 4.32 -1.52
C ASP A 29 -2.56 2.80 -1.46
N VAL A 30 -2.69 2.25 -0.26
CA VAL A 30 -2.82 0.81 -0.06
C VAL A 30 -4.13 0.55 0.66
N GLY A 31 -4.92 -0.34 0.11
CA GLY A 31 -6.21 -0.66 0.67
C GLY A 31 -6.75 -1.98 0.16
N ASP A 32 -8.06 -2.16 0.28
CA ASP A 32 -8.77 -3.35 -0.16
C ASP A 32 -9.89 -3.00 -1.13
N GLY A 33 -10.68 -4.00 -1.54
CA GLY A 33 -11.75 -3.81 -2.52
C GLY A 33 -12.87 -2.89 -2.05
N GLY A 34 -13.04 -2.72 -0.75
CA GLY A 34 -14.06 -1.84 -0.18
C GLY A 34 -13.57 -0.43 0.12
N ASP A 35 -12.26 -0.26 0.28
CA ASP A 35 -11.67 1.04 0.61
C ASP A 35 -10.20 1.05 0.15
N THR A 36 -9.91 1.84 -0.88
CA THR A 36 -8.60 1.82 -1.55
C THR A 36 -7.48 2.47 -0.75
N ASP A 37 -7.81 3.21 0.29
CA ASP A 37 -6.83 3.89 1.16
C ASP A 37 -6.94 3.46 2.62
N ARG A 38 -7.58 2.33 2.89
CA ARG A 38 -7.84 1.84 4.25
C ARG A 38 -6.55 1.61 5.04
N ILE A 39 -5.49 1.14 4.40
CA ILE A 39 -4.28 0.64 5.05
C ILE A 39 -3.21 1.72 5.09
N ILE A 40 -2.89 2.31 3.96
CA ILE A 40 -1.96 3.44 3.85
C ILE A 40 -2.64 4.49 2.98
N ASP A 41 -2.88 5.66 3.56
CA ASP A 41 -3.51 6.78 2.88
C ASP A 41 -2.45 7.80 2.52
N GLY A 42 -2.16 7.91 1.23
CA GLY A 42 -1.30 8.97 0.72
C GLY A 42 0.20 8.77 0.92
N SER A 43 0.74 7.59 0.59
CA SER A 43 2.19 7.37 0.65
C SER A 43 2.93 8.19 -0.41
N THR A 44 3.94 8.92 0.01
CA THR A 44 4.85 9.68 -0.86
C THR A 44 6.19 8.97 -1.07
N SER A 45 6.34 7.75 -0.59
CA SER A 45 7.60 7.00 -0.63
C SER A 45 8.12 6.79 -2.04
N GLY A 46 7.25 6.72 -3.05
CA GLY A 46 7.65 6.55 -4.45
C GLY A 46 8.26 7.81 -5.08
N GLN A 47 8.21 8.96 -4.42
CA GLN A 47 8.78 10.20 -4.95
C GLN A 47 10.31 10.22 -4.90
N ALA A 48 10.90 9.52 -3.95
CA ALA A 48 12.35 9.46 -3.79
C ALA A 48 12.86 8.06 -3.41
N GLY A 49 11.96 7.10 -3.30
CA GLY A 49 12.26 5.79 -2.75
C GLY A 49 12.12 5.77 -1.24
N GLY A 50 11.57 4.70 -0.69
CA GLY A 50 11.39 4.58 0.74
C GLY A 50 10.49 3.43 1.14
N VAL A 51 10.14 3.42 2.42
CA VAL A 51 9.30 2.40 3.03
C VAL A 51 8.21 3.08 3.85
N ASP A 52 6.98 2.65 3.64
CA ASP A 52 5.84 3.04 4.48
C ASP A 52 5.22 1.81 5.14
N LYS A 53 4.55 2.03 6.24
CA LYS A 53 3.87 1.00 7.00
C LYS A 53 2.40 1.33 7.18
N THR A 54 1.64 0.30 7.58
CA THR A 54 0.24 0.42 7.95
C THR A 54 0.00 1.58 8.91
N ASP A 55 -1.04 2.36 8.64
CA ASP A 55 -1.50 3.39 9.58
C ASP A 55 -1.92 2.74 10.90
N ALA A 56 -1.64 3.40 12.02
CA ALA A 56 -1.89 2.86 13.36
C ALA A 56 -3.37 2.54 13.59
N ALA A 57 -4.27 3.24 12.94
CA ALA A 57 -5.71 3.03 13.07
C ALA A 57 -6.21 1.75 12.37
N PHE A 58 -5.44 1.21 11.44
CA PHE A 58 -5.84 0.02 10.69
C PHE A 58 -5.54 -1.28 11.44
N ALA A 59 -4.34 -1.43 11.93
CA ALA A 59 -3.83 -2.71 12.42
C ALA A 59 -4.10 -2.92 13.92
N PRO A 60 -4.43 -4.14 14.36
CA PRO A 60 -4.74 -5.31 13.54
C PRO A 60 -6.16 -5.25 12.97
N TYR A 61 -6.37 -5.88 11.82
CA TYR A 61 -7.67 -5.87 11.14
C TYR A 61 -8.01 -7.28 10.65
N GLU A 62 -9.16 -7.79 11.07
CA GLU A 62 -9.65 -9.10 10.63
C GLU A 62 -10.61 -8.95 9.45
N TYR A 63 -10.36 -9.71 8.40
CA TYR A 63 -11.24 -9.75 7.23
C TYR A 63 -12.33 -10.80 7.43
N SER A 64 -13.58 -10.38 7.33
CA SER A 64 -14.73 -11.26 7.46
C SER A 64 -15.13 -11.97 6.17
N SER A 65 -14.55 -11.58 5.06
CA SER A 65 -14.72 -12.19 3.74
C SER A 65 -13.44 -12.08 2.94
N ASP A 66 -13.29 -12.92 1.92
CA ASP A 66 -12.12 -12.87 1.05
C ASP A 66 -12.01 -11.51 0.37
N ASP A 67 -10.78 -11.00 0.27
CA ASP A 67 -10.49 -9.71 -0.34
C ASP A 67 -9.06 -9.71 -0.89
N THR A 68 -8.63 -8.61 -1.45
CA THR A 68 -7.26 -8.40 -1.90
C THR A 68 -6.73 -7.10 -1.31
N ILE A 69 -5.43 -7.10 -1.01
CA ILE A 69 -4.72 -5.88 -0.62
C ILE A 69 -4.12 -5.30 -1.89
N ASP A 70 -4.50 -4.09 -2.23
CA ASP A 70 -4.20 -3.46 -3.51
C ASP A 70 -3.45 -2.15 -3.33
N ILE A 71 -2.60 -1.84 -4.31
CA ILE A 71 -1.92 -0.55 -4.41
C ILE A 71 -2.64 0.26 -5.49
N THR A 72 -3.04 1.48 -5.14
CA THR A 72 -3.73 2.39 -6.05
C THR A 72 -2.90 3.67 -6.23
N VAL A 73 -2.77 4.14 -7.45
CA VAL A 73 -2.13 5.43 -7.73
C VAL A 73 -3.16 6.53 -7.46
N HIS A 74 -2.96 7.26 -6.37
CA HIS A 74 -3.81 8.39 -6.00
C HIS A 74 -3.49 9.63 -6.83
N ALA A 75 -2.19 9.89 -7.03
CA ALA A 75 -1.70 10.94 -7.93
C ALA A 75 -0.52 10.41 -8.72
N GLY A 76 -0.52 10.64 -10.03
CA GLY A 76 0.52 10.14 -10.92
C GLY A 76 1.86 10.85 -10.75
N PRO A 77 2.95 10.25 -11.25
CA PRO A 77 4.26 10.86 -11.19
C PRO A 77 4.37 12.09 -12.11
N ALA A 78 5.15 13.07 -11.68
CA ALA A 78 5.47 14.26 -12.51
C ALA A 78 6.44 13.91 -13.63
N GLY A 79 7.28 12.91 -13.41
CA GLY A 79 8.23 12.41 -14.41
C GLY A 79 8.39 10.90 -14.30
N GLY A 80 9.07 10.32 -15.27
CA GLY A 80 9.31 8.88 -15.29
C GLY A 80 10.48 8.47 -14.42
N GLY A 81 10.30 7.46 -13.59
CA GLY A 81 11.35 6.76 -12.90
C GLY A 81 11.28 5.27 -13.26
N THR A 82 12.29 4.52 -12.88
CA THR A 82 12.30 3.08 -13.04
C THR A 82 12.59 2.42 -11.70
N GLY A 83 11.93 1.28 -11.45
CA GLY A 83 12.13 0.57 -10.20
C GLY A 83 11.00 -0.40 -9.93
N THR A 84 10.96 -0.88 -8.71
CA THR A 84 9.98 -1.88 -8.27
C THR A 84 9.23 -1.41 -7.05
N ILE A 85 8.03 -1.99 -6.87
CA ILE A 85 7.20 -1.83 -5.69
C ILE A 85 7.11 -3.21 -5.03
N GLU A 86 7.36 -3.27 -3.72
CA GLU A 86 7.18 -4.47 -2.92
C GLU A 86 6.12 -4.20 -1.87
N LEU A 87 5.19 -5.15 -1.73
CA LEU A 87 4.14 -5.10 -0.72
C LEU A 87 4.24 -6.35 0.15
N TRP A 88 4.43 -6.17 1.43
CA TRP A 88 4.54 -7.23 2.41
C TRP A 88 3.35 -7.17 3.35
N VAL A 89 2.62 -8.26 3.44
CA VAL A 89 1.42 -8.35 4.29
C VAL A 89 1.65 -9.45 5.32
N TYR A 90 1.55 -9.11 6.59
CA TYR A 90 1.70 -10.04 7.71
C TYR A 90 0.33 -10.42 8.26
N VAL A 91 -0.02 -11.68 8.15
CA VAL A 91 -1.33 -12.21 8.55
C VAL A 91 -1.19 -13.37 9.54
N SER A 92 -2.27 -13.64 10.26
CA SER A 92 -2.34 -14.82 11.12
C SER A 92 -3.70 -15.52 11.03
#